data_e1a2d41b9eea3a906fd52703c717a9f5
#
_entry.id   e1a2d41b9eea3a906fd52703c717a9f5
#
_cell.length_a   1.000
_cell.length_b   1.000
_cell.length_c   1.000
_cell.angle_alpha   90.00
_cell.angle_beta   90.00
_cell.angle_gamma   90.00
#
_symmetry.space_group_name_H-M   'P 1'
#
loop_
_entity.id
_entity.type
_entity.pdbx_description
1 polymer ?
#
loop_
_entity_poly.entity_id
_entity_poly.type
_entity_poly.pdbx_seq_one_letter_code
_entity_poly.pdbx_strand_id
1 'polypeptide(L)'
;MKLTIVGGGSTYTPELIDGFSRHPELDLTEIHLVDPDAHRVELVAGVSRRMLARAGHPARVVAGNDLVAGVADADFVLLQLRVGGQATRQQDETWPHDVHCIGQETTGPGGFAKALRTVPQVLSIAETVRTHARPGTWIIDFTNPVGIVTRALLEAGHQAVGLCNVAIGFQRRFAAALGVHPDEIGLGHVGLNHLTWERSVVVDGQDRLPGMLAERLGDLADEVELAPALLAQLGMVPSYYLRYYYAHDEVLAEQLREPTRAEA
;
A
#
# COMPACT_ATOMS: atom_id res chain seq x y z
N MET A 1 4.58 21.45 10.07
CA MET A 1 4.59 20.76 8.75
C MET A 1 3.17 20.54 8.27
N LYS A 2 2.89 20.81 6.96
CA LYS A 2 1.58 20.52 6.33
C LYS A 2 1.65 19.25 5.51
N LEU A 3 0.76 18.31 5.79
CA LEU A 3 0.53 17.10 4.99
C LEU A 3 -0.82 17.22 4.26
N THR A 4 -0.83 17.01 2.96
CA THR A 4 -2.06 16.88 2.19
C THR A 4 -2.31 15.42 1.81
N ILE A 5 -3.52 14.92 2.01
CA ILE A 5 -3.95 13.57 1.65
C ILE A 5 -4.99 13.67 0.53
N VAL A 6 -4.60 13.29 -0.68
CA VAL A 6 -5.49 13.23 -1.85
C VAL A 6 -6.13 11.84 -1.90
N GLY A 7 -7.46 11.80 -1.97
CA GLY A 7 -8.26 10.63 -1.63
C GLY A 7 -8.59 10.57 -0.13
N GLY A 8 -8.61 11.74 0.52
CA GLY A 8 -8.80 11.90 1.97
C GLY A 8 -10.14 11.41 2.51
N GLY A 9 -11.15 11.22 1.64
CA GLY A 9 -12.42 10.57 1.98
C GLY A 9 -12.34 9.04 2.11
N SER A 10 -11.16 8.43 1.99
CA SER A 10 -10.95 7.00 2.14
C SER A 10 -11.22 6.50 3.56
N THR A 11 -11.75 5.28 3.68
CA THR A 11 -11.87 4.57 4.97
C THR A 11 -10.52 4.23 5.61
N TYR A 12 -9.41 4.30 4.86
CA TYR A 12 -8.05 4.16 5.39
C TYR A 12 -7.52 5.43 6.06
N THR A 13 -8.12 6.60 5.80
CA THR A 13 -7.66 7.86 6.41
C THR A 13 -7.64 7.82 7.94
N PRO A 14 -8.65 7.27 8.65
CA PRO A 14 -8.58 7.14 10.11
C PRO A 14 -7.38 6.32 10.61
N GLU A 15 -6.97 5.27 9.90
CA GLU A 15 -5.78 4.49 10.25
C GLU A 15 -4.50 5.32 10.14
N LEU A 16 -4.37 6.12 9.07
CA LEU A 16 -3.26 7.08 8.92
C LEU A 16 -3.25 8.10 10.06
N ILE A 17 -4.41 8.65 10.42
CA ILE A 17 -4.54 9.61 11.52
C ILE A 17 -4.13 8.99 12.86
N ASP A 18 -4.52 7.75 13.12
CA ASP A 18 -4.07 7.01 14.31
C ASP A 18 -2.55 6.84 14.30
N GLY A 19 -1.98 6.46 13.15
CA GLY A 19 -0.53 6.38 12.98
C GLY A 19 0.16 7.70 13.29
N PHE A 20 -0.26 8.80 12.70
CA PHE A 20 0.33 10.12 12.93
C PHE A 20 0.17 10.58 14.39
N SER A 21 -0.94 10.26 15.05
CA SER A 21 -1.15 10.62 16.46
C SER A 21 -0.15 9.98 17.41
N ARG A 22 0.48 8.88 17.00
CA ARG A 22 1.51 8.16 17.77
C ARG A 22 2.94 8.60 17.47
N HIS A 23 3.12 9.50 16.48
CA HIS A 23 4.41 9.98 16.01
C HIS A 23 4.51 11.51 16.10
N PRO A 24 4.52 12.09 17.32
CA PRO A 24 4.58 13.54 17.52
C PRO A 24 5.87 14.16 16.98
N GLU A 25 6.92 13.36 16.80
CA GLU A 25 8.19 13.78 16.19
C GLU A 25 8.05 14.23 14.72
N LEU A 26 6.96 13.89 14.05
CA LEU A 26 6.66 14.37 12.69
C LEU A 26 6.30 15.86 12.63
N ASP A 27 6.02 16.49 13.79
CA ASP A 27 5.69 17.92 13.92
C ASP A 27 4.61 18.40 12.93
N LEU A 28 3.55 17.59 12.78
CA LEU A 28 2.41 17.93 11.92
C LEU A 28 1.59 19.07 12.56
N THR A 29 1.43 20.17 11.83
CA THR A 29 0.59 21.31 12.23
C THR A 29 -0.73 21.37 11.49
N GLU A 30 -0.76 20.83 10.25
CA GLU A 30 -1.97 20.75 9.42
C GLU A 30 -2.01 19.43 8.63
N ILE A 31 -3.18 18.80 8.63
CA ILE A 31 -3.53 17.68 7.74
C ILE A 31 -4.69 18.15 6.87
N HIS A 32 -4.48 18.25 5.55
CA HIS A 32 -5.50 18.67 4.61
C HIS A 32 -6.01 17.45 3.83
N LEU A 33 -7.28 17.11 4.02
CA LEU A 33 -7.94 16.00 3.33
C LEU A 33 -8.62 16.53 2.06
N VAL A 34 -8.23 16.02 0.90
CA VAL A 34 -8.83 16.38 -0.40
C VAL A 34 -9.51 15.16 -0.99
N ASP A 35 -10.78 15.30 -1.37
CA ASP A 35 -11.54 14.25 -2.06
C ASP A 35 -12.61 14.88 -2.95
N PRO A 36 -12.87 14.35 -4.15
CA PRO A 36 -13.96 14.88 -5.01
C PRO A 36 -15.35 14.76 -4.36
N ASP A 37 -15.55 13.79 -3.46
CA ASP A 37 -16.77 13.67 -2.67
C ASP A 37 -16.67 14.53 -1.39
N ALA A 38 -17.19 15.76 -1.48
CA ALA A 38 -17.15 16.73 -0.39
C ALA A 38 -17.88 16.26 0.88
N HIS A 39 -18.96 15.47 0.73
CA HIS A 39 -19.69 14.93 1.88
C HIS A 39 -18.86 13.86 2.60
N ARG A 40 -18.31 12.94 1.84
CA ARG A 40 -17.51 11.84 2.38
C ARG A 40 -16.24 12.33 3.06
N VAL A 41 -15.52 13.29 2.44
CA VAL A 41 -14.30 13.84 3.05
C VAL A 41 -14.59 14.58 4.36
N GLU A 42 -15.72 15.28 4.47
CA GLU A 42 -16.09 15.96 5.71
C GLU A 42 -16.46 14.97 6.84
N LEU A 43 -17.14 13.86 6.52
CA LEU A 43 -17.40 12.80 7.50
C LEU A 43 -16.08 12.23 8.07
N VAL A 44 -15.13 11.92 7.17
CA VAL A 44 -13.81 11.41 7.56
C VAL A 44 -13.03 12.45 8.35
N ALA A 45 -13.08 13.71 7.96
CA ALA A 45 -12.44 14.81 8.69
C ALA A 45 -13.02 14.96 10.10
N GLY A 46 -14.33 14.82 10.25
CA GLY A 46 -14.99 14.84 11.55
C GLY A 46 -14.49 13.73 12.49
N VAL A 47 -14.28 12.51 11.94
CA VAL A 47 -13.65 11.41 12.71
C VAL A 47 -12.21 11.75 13.05
N SER A 48 -11.43 12.21 12.07
CA SER A 48 -10.00 12.54 12.22
C SER A 48 -9.77 13.60 13.29
N ARG A 49 -10.58 14.67 13.31
CA ARG A 49 -10.52 15.73 14.32
C ARG A 49 -10.73 15.18 15.74
N ARG A 50 -11.71 14.29 15.92
CA ARG A 50 -11.98 13.65 17.23
C ARG A 50 -10.82 12.74 17.66
N MET A 51 -10.22 11.99 16.72
CA MET A 51 -9.09 11.12 17.01
C MET A 51 -7.87 11.93 17.49
N LEU A 52 -7.47 12.96 16.74
CA LEU A 52 -6.36 13.84 17.13
C LEU A 52 -6.63 14.56 18.46
N ALA A 53 -7.84 15.08 18.66
CA ALA A 53 -8.20 15.72 19.93
C ALA A 53 -8.10 14.75 21.12
N ARG A 54 -8.55 13.50 20.96
CA ARG A 54 -8.42 12.46 21.99
C ARG A 54 -6.96 12.09 22.29
N ALA A 55 -6.10 12.10 21.27
CA ALA A 55 -4.67 11.84 21.41
C ALA A 55 -3.89 13.07 21.92
N GLY A 56 -4.53 14.25 22.07
CA GLY A 56 -3.84 15.49 22.41
C GLY A 56 -2.91 16.00 21.32
N HIS A 57 -3.11 15.58 20.08
CA HIS A 57 -2.24 15.97 18.97
C HIS A 57 -2.63 17.36 18.43
N PRO A 58 -1.67 18.30 18.21
CA PRO A 58 -1.94 19.69 17.88
C PRO A 58 -2.39 19.96 16.45
N ALA A 59 -2.24 18.99 15.53
CA ALA A 59 -2.52 19.19 14.12
C ALA A 59 -3.99 19.55 13.86
N ARG A 60 -4.20 20.59 13.02
CA ARG A 60 -5.50 20.96 12.51
C ARG A 60 -5.88 20.09 11.31
N VAL A 61 -7.11 19.59 11.27
CA VAL A 61 -7.65 18.88 10.09
C VAL A 61 -8.54 19.80 9.29
N VAL A 62 -8.16 20.05 8.04
CA VAL A 62 -8.93 20.77 7.01
C VAL A 62 -9.44 19.76 6.00
N ALA A 63 -10.64 19.98 5.43
CA ALA A 63 -11.20 19.12 4.40
C ALA A 63 -11.82 19.93 3.28
N GLY A 64 -11.77 19.41 2.07
CA GLY A 64 -12.36 20.04 0.90
C GLY A 64 -12.24 19.23 -0.37
N ASN A 65 -12.78 19.74 -1.46
CA ASN A 65 -12.73 19.15 -2.79
C ASN A 65 -11.86 19.94 -3.78
N ASP A 66 -11.27 21.05 -3.35
CA ASP A 66 -10.35 21.84 -4.16
C ASP A 66 -8.91 21.33 -4.00
N LEU A 67 -8.41 20.69 -5.04
CA LEU A 67 -7.05 20.14 -5.05
C LEU A 67 -5.99 21.24 -4.93
N VAL A 68 -6.17 22.37 -5.65
CA VAL A 68 -5.19 23.48 -5.65
C VAL A 68 -5.08 24.07 -4.23
N ALA A 69 -6.20 24.38 -3.60
CA ALA A 69 -6.23 24.86 -2.23
C ALA A 69 -5.64 23.83 -1.24
N GLY A 70 -5.89 22.56 -1.48
CA GLY A 70 -5.37 21.46 -0.66
C GLY A 70 -3.86 21.35 -0.68
N VAL A 71 -3.25 21.34 -1.87
CA VAL A 71 -1.81 21.15 -2.03
C VAL A 71 -0.99 22.42 -1.86
N ALA A 72 -1.64 23.62 -1.88
CA ALA A 72 -0.94 24.88 -1.67
C ALA A 72 -0.10 24.83 -0.38
N ASP A 73 1.18 25.20 -0.49
CA ASP A 73 2.14 25.20 0.62
C ASP A 73 2.31 23.87 1.37
N ALA A 74 1.94 22.73 0.77
CA ALA A 74 2.16 21.42 1.37
C ALA A 74 3.66 21.09 1.43
N ASP A 75 4.08 20.47 2.52
CA ASP A 75 5.43 19.90 2.68
C ASP A 75 5.48 18.48 2.12
N PHE A 76 4.38 17.73 2.26
CA PHE A 76 4.19 16.38 1.74
C PHE A 76 2.79 16.21 1.18
N VAL A 77 2.68 15.41 0.11
CA VAL A 77 1.39 15.02 -0.48
C VAL A 77 1.30 13.50 -0.53
N LEU A 78 0.35 12.91 0.19
CA LEU A 78 0.07 11.49 0.17
C LEU A 78 -1.08 11.20 -0.80
N LEU A 79 -0.87 10.24 -1.69
CA LEU A 79 -1.87 9.77 -2.65
C LEU A 79 -2.43 8.42 -2.22
N GLN A 80 -3.76 8.34 -2.04
CA GLN A 80 -4.48 7.10 -1.74
C GLN A 80 -5.77 6.99 -2.55
N LEU A 81 -5.62 7.03 -3.87
CA LEU A 81 -6.73 7.10 -4.79
C LEU A 81 -7.31 5.72 -5.12
N ARG A 82 -8.62 5.70 -5.36
CA ARG A 82 -9.31 4.58 -6.01
C ARG A 82 -10.14 5.11 -7.18
N VAL A 83 -9.47 5.32 -8.32
CA VAL A 83 -10.11 5.81 -9.53
C VAL A 83 -11.14 4.79 -10.02
N GLY A 84 -12.39 5.22 -10.18
CA GLY A 84 -13.52 4.38 -10.54
C GLY A 84 -14.24 3.72 -9.35
N GLY A 85 -13.72 3.87 -8.13
CA GLY A 85 -14.35 3.36 -6.92
C GLY A 85 -14.32 1.83 -6.79
N GLN A 86 -15.13 1.30 -5.88
CA GLN A 86 -15.14 -0.14 -5.55
C GLN A 86 -15.76 -0.99 -6.69
N ALA A 87 -16.78 -0.48 -7.37
CA ALA A 87 -17.39 -1.21 -8.48
C ALA A 87 -16.41 -1.48 -9.63
N THR A 88 -15.55 -0.51 -9.95
CA THR A 88 -14.53 -0.71 -10.99
C THR A 88 -13.42 -1.64 -10.50
N ARG A 89 -13.08 -1.62 -9.21
CA ARG A 89 -12.18 -2.62 -8.64
C ARG A 89 -12.71 -4.03 -8.80
N GLN A 90 -13.99 -4.25 -8.51
CA GLN A 90 -14.62 -5.55 -8.73
C GLN A 90 -14.48 -6.00 -10.18
N GLN A 91 -14.70 -5.10 -11.15
CA GLN A 91 -14.48 -5.41 -12.56
C GLN A 91 -13.02 -5.79 -12.85
N ASP A 92 -12.04 -5.05 -12.31
CA ASP A 92 -10.62 -5.37 -12.47
C ASP A 92 -10.26 -6.77 -11.92
N GLU A 93 -10.99 -7.25 -10.91
CA GLU A 93 -10.81 -8.56 -10.29
C GLU A 93 -11.63 -9.69 -10.95
N THR A 94 -12.63 -9.39 -11.79
CA THR A 94 -13.53 -10.39 -12.39
C THR A 94 -13.32 -10.61 -13.88
N TRP A 95 -13.20 -9.55 -14.70
CA TRP A 95 -13.07 -9.72 -16.15
C TRP A 95 -11.85 -10.54 -16.61
N PRO A 96 -10.70 -10.58 -15.87
CA PRO A 96 -9.59 -11.43 -16.28
C PRO A 96 -9.95 -12.92 -16.32
N HIS A 97 -10.95 -13.35 -15.57
CA HIS A 97 -11.43 -14.73 -15.56
C HIS A 97 -12.01 -15.16 -16.93
N ASP A 98 -12.60 -14.23 -17.70
CA ASP A 98 -13.14 -14.50 -19.03
C ASP A 98 -12.07 -14.95 -20.04
N VAL A 99 -10.81 -14.63 -19.74
CA VAL A 99 -9.64 -14.99 -20.54
C VAL A 99 -8.67 -15.93 -19.78
N HIS A 100 -9.19 -16.63 -18.78
CA HIS A 100 -8.43 -17.59 -17.96
C HIS A 100 -7.18 -16.99 -17.29
N CYS A 101 -7.29 -15.73 -16.84
CA CYS A 101 -6.24 -15.03 -16.09
C CYS A 101 -6.68 -14.76 -14.66
N ILE A 102 -5.70 -14.67 -13.76
CA ILE A 102 -5.92 -14.28 -12.36
C ILE A 102 -6.58 -12.91 -12.27
N GLY A 103 -7.66 -12.81 -11.51
CA GLY A 103 -8.37 -11.59 -11.18
C GLY A 103 -7.68 -10.86 -10.00
N GLN A 104 -6.96 -9.77 -10.29
CA GLN A 104 -6.22 -9.02 -9.29
C GLN A 104 -6.08 -7.55 -9.68
N GLU A 105 -6.34 -6.62 -8.73
CA GLU A 105 -6.33 -5.19 -9.01
C GLU A 105 -4.93 -4.56 -9.15
N THR A 106 -3.86 -5.28 -8.81
CA THR A 106 -2.49 -4.71 -8.75
C THR A 106 -1.50 -5.40 -9.67
N THR A 107 -1.81 -6.59 -10.14
CA THR A 107 -0.97 -7.41 -11.03
C THR A 107 -1.79 -7.97 -12.17
N GLY A 108 -1.13 -8.47 -13.24
CA GLY A 108 -1.81 -9.08 -14.37
C GLY A 108 -2.72 -8.13 -15.16
N PRO A 109 -3.69 -8.67 -15.92
CA PRO A 109 -4.58 -7.87 -16.77
C PRO A 109 -5.43 -6.85 -16.02
N GLY A 110 -5.98 -7.21 -14.85
CA GLY A 110 -6.75 -6.31 -14.00
C GLY A 110 -5.91 -5.15 -13.47
N GLY A 111 -4.68 -5.44 -13.00
CA GLY A 111 -3.74 -4.41 -12.57
C GLY A 111 -3.34 -3.47 -13.71
N PHE A 112 -3.19 -3.99 -14.93
CA PHE A 112 -2.91 -3.18 -16.10
C PHE A 112 -4.09 -2.26 -16.45
N ALA A 113 -5.31 -2.78 -16.48
CA ALA A 113 -6.52 -1.98 -16.74
C ALA A 113 -6.68 -0.87 -15.68
N LYS A 114 -6.45 -1.19 -14.40
CA LYS A 114 -6.44 -0.20 -13.33
C LYS A 114 -5.36 0.86 -13.52
N ALA A 115 -4.15 0.48 -13.93
CA ALA A 115 -3.06 1.41 -14.20
C ALA A 115 -3.39 2.39 -15.33
N LEU A 116 -3.96 1.91 -16.44
CA LEU A 116 -4.39 2.76 -17.57
C LEU A 116 -5.36 3.86 -17.13
N ARG A 117 -6.19 3.58 -16.13
CA ARG A 117 -7.17 4.52 -15.59
C ARG A 117 -6.55 5.45 -14.53
N THR A 118 -5.64 4.92 -13.72
CA THR A 118 -5.11 5.59 -12.53
C THR A 118 -3.94 6.52 -12.84
N VAL A 119 -2.99 6.08 -13.68
CA VAL A 119 -1.76 6.82 -14.00
C VAL A 119 -2.04 8.23 -14.55
N PRO A 120 -2.94 8.44 -15.53
CA PRO A 120 -3.23 9.79 -16.02
C PRO A 120 -3.75 10.73 -14.92
N GLN A 121 -4.59 10.23 -14.02
CA GLN A 121 -5.13 11.01 -12.91
C GLN A 121 -4.03 11.39 -11.90
N VAL A 122 -3.18 10.43 -11.55
CA VAL A 122 -2.06 10.66 -10.63
C VAL A 122 -1.07 11.67 -11.21
N LEU A 123 -0.73 11.55 -12.49
CA LEU A 123 0.17 12.51 -13.15
C LEU A 123 -0.43 13.92 -13.19
N SER A 124 -1.73 14.06 -13.44
CA SER A 124 -2.42 15.36 -13.39
C SER A 124 -2.37 15.98 -11.98
N ILE A 125 -2.58 15.16 -10.94
CA ILE A 125 -2.44 15.61 -9.55
C ILE A 125 -1.00 16.02 -9.26
N ALA A 126 -0.02 15.23 -9.68
CA ALA A 126 1.40 15.51 -9.47
C ALA A 126 1.84 16.81 -10.13
N GLU A 127 1.32 17.16 -11.31
CA GLU A 127 1.53 18.45 -11.95
C GLU A 127 0.95 19.62 -11.12
N THR A 128 -0.22 19.43 -10.52
CA THR A 128 -0.80 20.41 -9.61
C THR A 128 0.07 20.57 -8.36
N VAL A 129 0.58 19.48 -7.80
CA VAL A 129 1.53 19.50 -6.68
C VAL A 129 2.80 20.27 -7.07
N ARG A 130 3.40 19.98 -8.22
CA ARG A 130 4.61 20.66 -8.70
C ARG A 130 4.42 22.17 -8.83
N THR A 131 3.22 22.60 -9.21
CA THR A 131 2.92 24.00 -9.47
C THR A 131 2.56 24.80 -8.22
N HIS A 132 1.91 24.16 -7.25
CA HIS A 132 1.25 24.87 -6.13
C HIS A 132 1.79 24.49 -4.74
N ALA A 133 2.45 23.35 -4.59
CA ALA A 133 3.05 22.97 -3.31
C ALA A 133 4.41 23.67 -3.11
N ARG A 134 5.01 23.50 -1.95
CA ARG A 134 6.36 24.02 -1.70
C ARG A 134 7.40 23.40 -2.63
N PRO A 135 8.41 24.16 -3.04
CA PRO A 135 9.55 23.58 -3.75
C PRO A 135 10.17 22.42 -2.94
N GLY A 136 10.36 21.28 -3.59
CA GLY A 136 10.93 20.10 -2.93
C GLY A 136 9.92 19.21 -2.20
N THR A 137 8.61 19.46 -2.36
CA THR A 137 7.55 18.59 -1.82
C THR A 137 7.70 17.16 -2.35
N TRP A 138 7.62 16.20 -1.42
CA TRP A 138 7.56 14.78 -1.76
C TRP A 138 6.12 14.32 -1.97
N ILE A 139 5.94 13.51 -3.02
CA ILE A 139 4.72 12.74 -3.24
C ILE A 139 4.93 11.35 -2.64
N ILE A 140 4.10 10.98 -1.67
CA ILE A 140 4.07 9.66 -1.05
C ILE A 140 2.91 8.89 -1.68
N ASP A 141 3.23 7.93 -2.55
CA ASP A 141 2.21 7.19 -3.30
C ASP A 141 1.84 5.89 -2.60
N PHE A 142 0.56 5.75 -2.25
CA PHE A 142 -0.06 4.53 -1.74
C PHE A 142 -1.19 4.04 -2.68
N THR A 143 -1.26 4.63 -3.88
CA THR A 143 -2.27 4.35 -4.89
C THR A 143 -1.89 3.12 -5.71
N ASN A 144 -2.74 2.10 -5.69
CA ASN A 144 -2.54 0.90 -6.48
C ASN A 144 -2.86 1.10 -7.98
N PRO A 145 -2.11 0.44 -8.88
CA PRO A 145 -0.93 -0.43 -8.67
C PRO A 145 0.33 0.40 -8.34
N VAL A 146 0.75 0.39 -7.09
CA VAL A 146 1.77 1.31 -6.58
C VAL A 146 3.10 1.23 -7.34
N GLY A 147 3.54 0.06 -7.77
CA GLY A 147 4.76 -0.10 -8.54
C GLY A 147 4.71 0.62 -9.89
N ILE A 148 3.59 0.52 -10.62
CA ILE A 148 3.39 1.18 -11.91
C ILE A 148 3.20 2.69 -11.73
N VAL A 149 2.39 3.09 -10.75
CA VAL A 149 2.09 4.50 -10.46
C VAL A 149 3.36 5.24 -10.04
N THR A 150 4.12 4.68 -9.09
CA THR A 150 5.40 5.28 -8.65
C THR A 150 6.40 5.39 -9.80
N ARG A 151 6.49 4.35 -10.65
CA ARG A 151 7.35 4.38 -11.84
C ARG A 151 6.97 5.54 -12.76
N ALA A 152 5.68 5.72 -13.04
CA ALA A 152 5.18 6.81 -13.89
C ALA A 152 5.49 8.19 -13.29
N LEU A 153 5.33 8.37 -11.98
CA LEU A 153 5.70 9.61 -11.28
C LEU A 153 7.19 9.94 -11.44
N LEU A 154 8.06 8.96 -11.22
CA LEU A 154 9.52 9.12 -11.34
C LEU A 154 9.94 9.42 -12.78
N GLU A 155 9.38 8.74 -13.78
CA GLU A 155 9.66 8.99 -15.21
C GLU A 155 9.18 10.37 -15.69
N ALA A 156 8.10 10.90 -15.06
CA ALA A 156 7.65 12.27 -15.28
C ALA A 156 8.46 13.32 -14.49
N GLY A 157 9.50 12.90 -13.77
CA GLY A 157 10.41 13.79 -13.05
C GLY A 157 9.85 14.34 -11.74
N HIS A 158 8.86 13.69 -11.14
CA HIS A 158 8.35 14.05 -9.81
C HIS A 158 9.21 13.43 -8.70
N GLN A 159 9.32 14.16 -7.60
CA GLN A 159 9.96 13.67 -6.37
C GLN A 159 8.94 12.78 -5.63
N ALA A 160 9.05 11.47 -5.80
CA ALA A 160 8.06 10.53 -5.31
C ALA A 160 8.67 9.26 -4.70
N VAL A 161 7.92 8.65 -3.79
CA VAL A 161 8.19 7.33 -3.21
C VAL A 161 6.88 6.55 -3.12
N GLY A 162 6.92 5.27 -3.52
CA GLY A 162 5.78 4.37 -3.40
C GLY A 162 5.88 3.50 -2.15
N LEU A 163 4.77 3.33 -1.46
CA LEU A 163 4.67 2.52 -0.25
C LEU A 163 3.78 1.31 -0.46
N CYS A 164 4.21 0.16 0.08
CA CYS A 164 3.41 -1.05 0.16
C CYS A 164 3.63 -1.73 1.52
N ASN A 165 2.60 -2.39 2.01
CA ASN A 165 2.65 -3.06 3.32
C ASN A 165 3.22 -4.48 3.30
N VAL A 166 3.66 -5.00 2.15
CA VAL A 166 4.17 -6.38 2.03
C VAL A 166 5.45 -6.57 2.85
N ALA A 167 6.46 -5.72 2.66
CA ALA A 167 7.74 -5.86 3.36
C ALA A 167 7.59 -5.68 4.89
N ILE A 168 6.86 -4.65 5.33
CA ILE A 168 6.59 -4.45 6.76
C ILE A 168 5.71 -5.57 7.34
N GLY A 169 4.84 -6.16 6.51
CA GLY A 169 4.07 -7.35 6.87
C GLY A 169 4.98 -8.55 7.16
N PHE A 170 5.99 -8.81 6.35
CA PHE A 170 7.01 -9.82 6.60
C PHE A 170 7.81 -9.53 7.87
N GLN A 171 8.29 -8.30 8.01
CA GLN A 171 9.04 -7.88 9.21
C GLN A 171 8.27 -8.18 10.49
N ARG A 172 6.99 -7.77 10.56
CA ARG A 172 6.13 -8.01 11.73
C ARG A 172 5.87 -9.49 12.00
N ARG A 173 5.64 -10.30 10.97
CA ARG A 173 5.39 -11.74 11.11
C ARG A 173 6.65 -12.47 11.57
N PHE A 174 7.81 -12.19 10.99
CA PHE A 174 9.06 -12.79 11.43
C PHE A 174 9.42 -12.37 12.85
N ALA A 175 9.18 -11.12 13.23
CA ALA A 175 9.38 -10.65 14.61
C ALA A 175 8.50 -11.42 15.60
N ALA A 176 7.20 -11.57 15.30
CA ALA A 176 6.28 -12.36 16.12
C ALA A 176 6.71 -13.83 16.22
N ALA A 177 7.15 -14.42 15.11
CA ALA A 177 7.62 -15.80 15.06
C ALA A 177 8.90 -16.04 15.88
N LEU A 178 9.78 -15.02 15.97
CA LEU A 178 11.05 -15.08 16.69
C LEU A 178 10.97 -14.50 18.11
N GLY A 179 9.83 -13.88 18.47
CA GLY A 179 9.62 -13.29 19.80
C GLY A 179 10.45 -12.02 20.06
N VAL A 180 10.71 -11.23 19.02
CA VAL A 180 11.48 -9.99 19.07
C VAL A 180 10.64 -8.79 18.63
N HIS A 181 11.14 -7.55 18.84
CA HIS A 181 10.47 -6.37 18.32
C HIS A 181 10.66 -6.25 16.80
N PRO A 182 9.67 -5.77 15.99
CA PRO A 182 9.82 -5.61 14.55
C PRO A 182 11.05 -4.81 14.10
N ASP A 183 11.44 -3.78 14.86
CA ASP A 183 12.62 -2.95 14.54
C ASP A 183 13.96 -3.69 14.69
N GLU A 184 13.96 -4.85 15.35
CA GLU A 184 15.12 -5.72 15.46
C GLU A 184 15.32 -6.62 14.24
N ILE A 185 14.32 -6.67 13.33
CA ILE A 185 14.36 -7.50 12.13
C ILE A 185 14.96 -6.75 10.95
N GLY A 186 16.07 -7.24 10.43
CA GLY A 186 16.61 -6.90 9.12
C GLY A 186 16.14 -7.92 8.07
N LEU A 187 15.59 -7.46 6.95
CA LEU A 187 15.17 -8.32 5.84
C LEU A 187 16.17 -8.27 4.68
N GLY A 188 16.59 -9.43 4.19
CA GLY A 188 17.24 -9.57 2.89
C GLY A 188 16.22 -9.57 1.76
N HIS A 189 15.50 -8.47 1.62
CA HIS A 189 14.40 -8.27 0.68
C HIS A 189 14.92 -8.05 -0.73
N VAL A 190 14.51 -8.88 -1.70
CA VAL A 190 14.93 -8.75 -3.10
C VAL A 190 13.76 -8.86 -4.06
N GLY A 191 13.80 -8.07 -5.13
CA GLY A 191 12.78 -8.06 -6.18
C GLY A 191 12.11 -6.70 -6.35
N LEU A 192 10.93 -6.72 -6.97
CA LEU A 192 10.07 -5.56 -7.21
C LEU A 192 8.81 -5.65 -6.35
N ASN A 193 8.05 -4.55 -6.25
CA ASN A 193 6.76 -4.58 -5.56
C ASN A 193 5.88 -5.75 -6.03
N HIS A 194 5.36 -6.55 -5.09
CA HIS A 194 4.60 -7.78 -5.29
C HIS A 194 5.35 -8.93 -6.00
N LEU A 195 6.60 -8.74 -6.36
CA LEU A 195 7.47 -9.73 -6.98
C LEU A 195 8.77 -9.82 -6.16
N THR A 196 8.66 -10.26 -4.90
CA THR A 196 9.75 -10.21 -3.92
C THR A 196 9.95 -11.54 -3.21
N TRP A 197 11.17 -11.75 -2.77
CA TRP A 197 11.59 -12.87 -1.94
C TRP A 197 12.39 -12.38 -0.75
N GLU A 198 12.11 -12.93 0.43
CA GLU A 198 12.94 -12.74 1.61
C GLU A 198 14.03 -13.79 1.63
N ARG A 199 15.27 -13.37 1.39
CA ARG A 199 16.46 -14.22 1.32
C ARG A 199 17.11 -14.45 2.68
N SER A 200 16.91 -13.54 3.61
CA SER A 200 17.42 -13.61 4.98
C SER A 200 16.51 -12.85 5.93
N VAL A 201 16.52 -13.30 7.19
CA VAL A 201 15.84 -12.65 8.31
C VAL A 201 16.90 -12.46 9.40
N VAL A 202 17.44 -11.25 9.51
CA VAL A 202 18.58 -10.97 10.37
C VAL A 202 18.12 -10.42 11.71
N VAL A 203 18.54 -11.04 12.80
CA VAL A 203 18.39 -10.60 14.19
C VAL A 203 19.75 -10.65 14.85
N ASP A 204 20.19 -9.57 15.49
CA ASP A 204 21.52 -9.45 16.13
C ASP A 204 22.67 -9.89 15.21
N GLY A 205 22.60 -9.53 13.94
CA GLY A 205 23.61 -9.86 12.92
C GLY A 205 23.63 -11.32 12.47
N GLN A 206 22.68 -12.15 12.91
CA GLN A 206 22.55 -13.55 12.52
C GLN A 206 21.35 -13.78 11.62
N ASP A 207 21.56 -14.47 10.51
CA ASP A 207 20.45 -14.91 9.65
C ASP A 207 19.69 -16.07 10.29
N ARG A 208 18.43 -15.83 10.60
CA ARG A 208 17.51 -16.80 11.23
C ARG A 208 16.69 -17.60 10.22
N LEU A 209 16.63 -17.17 8.95
CA LEU A 209 15.77 -17.81 7.94
C LEU A 209 16.07 -19.29 7.73
N PRO A 210 17.33 -19.77 7.66
CA PRO A 210 17.61 -21.20 7.50
C PRO A 210 17.00 -22.06 8.65
N GLY A 211 17.10 -21.58 9.90
CA GLY A 211 16.48 -22.25 11.04
C GLY A 211 14.95 -22.24 10.97
N MET A 212 14.35 -21.12 10.60
CA MET A 212 12.89 -21.01 10.43
C MET A 212 12.37 -21.95 9.34
N LEU A 213 13.07 -22.06 8.21
CA LEU A 213 12.71 -23.01 7.14
C LEU A 213 12.86 -24.47 7.58
N ALA A 214 13.84 -24.78 8.45
CA ALA A 214 14.01 -26.14 8.96
C ALA A 214 12.94 -26.53 10.00
N GLU A 215 12.52 -25.61 10.86
CA GLU A 215 11.68 -25.88 12.01
C GLU A 215 10.19 -25.54 11.79
N ARG A 216 9.88 -24.57 10.92
CA ARG A 216 8.54 -23.99 10.74
C ARG A 216 8.12 -23.88 9.27
N LEU A 217 8.61 -24.80 8.44
CA LEU A 217 8.34 -24.78 6.99
C LEU A 217 6.84 -24.76 6.67
N GLY A 218 6.04 -25.56 7.40
CA GLY A 218 4.58 -25.60 7.22
C GLY A 218 3.93 -24.25 7.47
N ASP A 219 4.20 -23.65 8.64
CA ASP A 219 3.64 -22.34 9.00
C ASP A 219 3.97 -21.26 7.97
N LEU A 220 5.23 -21.21 7.50
CA LEU A 220 5.68 -20.25 6.50
C LEU A 220 5.01 -20.48 5.12
N ALA A 221 4.80 -21.74 4.77
CA ALA A 221 4.13 -22.13 3.53
C ALA A 221 2.65 -21.75 3.55
N ASP A 222 1.97 -21.99 4.67
CA ASP A 222 0.56 -21.62 4.88
C ASP A 222 0.37 -20.09 4.81
N GLU A 223 1.30 -19.33 5.39
CA GLU A 223 1.24 -17.84 5.36
C GLU A 223 1.30 -17.25 3.94
N VAL A 224 2.02 -17.89 3.03
CA VAL A 224 2.17 -17.42 1.64
C VAL A 224 1.31 -18.23 0.65
N GLU A 225 0.55 -19.19 1.17
CA GLU A 225 -0.34 -20.07 0.41
C GLU A 225 0.38 -20.79 -0.75
N LEU A 226 1.53 -21.38 -0.45
CA LEU A 226 2.38 -22.15 -1.38
C LEU A 226 2.77 -23.49 -0.80
N ALA A 227 3.09 -24.44 -1.67
CA ALA A 227 3.53 -25.78 -1.23
C ALA A 227 4.82 -25.70 -0.41
N PRO A 228 4.91 -26.39 0.76
CA PRO A 228 6.13 -26.40 1.57
C PRO A 228 7.37 -26.85 0.81
N ALA A 229 7.23 -27.82 -0.09
CA ALA A 229 8.31 -28.32 -0.92
C ALA A 229 8.93 -27.23 -1.82
N LEU A 230 8.12 -26.28 -2.30
CA LEU A 230 8.59 -25.15 -3.08
C LEU A 230 9.45 -24.21 -2.23
N LEU A 231 9.00 -23.86 -1.02
CA LEU A 231 9.77 -23.01 -0.11
C LEU A 231 11.10 -23.66 0.27
N ALA A 232 11.07 -24.97 0.56
CA ALA A 232 12.28 -25.74 0.87
C ALA A 232 13.27 -25.71 -0.30
N GLN A 233 12.80 -25.85 -1.53
CA GLN A 233 13.64 -25.81 -2.73
C GLN A 233 14.18 -24.40 -3.03
N LEU A 234 13.38 -23.36 -2.80
CA LEU A 234 13.79 -21.97 -2.97
C LEU A 234 14.80 -21.53 -1.92
N GLY A 235 14.72 -22.07 -0.71
CA GLY A 235 15.51 -21.59 0.44
C GLY A 235 15.21 -20.13 0.81
N MET A 236 14.04 -19.62 0.43
CA MET A 236 13.57 -18.24 0.58
C MET A 236 12.06 -18.23 0.81
N VAL A 237 11.55 -17.13 1.38
CA VAL A 237 10.10 -16.94 1.53
C VAL A 237 9.62 -15.94 0.47
N PRO A 238 8.85 -16.38 -0.53
CA PRO A 238 8.29 -15.49 -1.54
C PRO A 238 7.15 -14.63 -0.97
N SER A 239 6.89 -13.49 -1.59
CA SER A 239 5.68 -12.72 -1.34
C SER A 239 4.43 -13.55 -1.64
N TYR A 240 3.37 -13.39 -0.85
CA TYR A 240 2.05 -13.96 -1.09
C TYR A 240 1.56 -13.77 -2.54
N TYR A 241 1.88 -12.64 -3.18
CA TYR A 241 1.52 -12.39 -4.58
C TYR A 241 2.14 -13.35 -5.58
N LEU A 242 3.24 -14.02 -5.20
CA LEU A 242 3.89 -15.01 -6.07
C LEU A 242 3.11 -16.33 -6.20
N ARG A 243 2.09 -16.56 -5.35
CA ARG A 243 1.13 -17.64 -5.55
C ARG A 243 0.44 -17.56 -6.93
N TYR A 244 0.20 -16.34 -7.42
CA TYR A 244 -0.39 -16.10 -8.75
C TYR A 244 0.50 -16.58 -9.90
N TYR A 245 1.78 -16.78 -9.64
CA TYR A 245 2.74 -17.32 -10.59
C TYR A 245 3.04 -18.81 -10.34
N TYR A 246 3.36 -19.16 -9.10
CA TYR A 246 3.78 -20.53 -8.75
C TYR A 246 2.61 -21.52 -8.66
N ALA A 247 1.42 -21.05 -8.33
CA ALA A 247 0.20 -21.85 -8.15
C ALA A 247 -0.97 -21.28 -8.98
N HIS A 248 -0.69 -20.86 -10.22
CA HIS A 248 -1.64 -20.13 -11.08
C HIS A 248 -2.97 -20.87 -11.24
N ASP A 249 -2.94 -22.16 -11.59
CA ASP A 249 -4.15 -22.91 -11.93
C ASP A 249 -5.01 -23.20 -10.69
N GLU A 250 -4.36 -23.45 -9.54
CA GLU A 250 -5.03 -23.65 -8.26
C GLU A 250 -5.72 -22.35 -7.82
N VAL A 251 -5.01 -21.23 -7.90
CA VAL A 251 -5.55 -19.91 -7.53
C VAL A 251 -6.67 -19.49 -8.47
N LEU A 252 -6.53 -19.71 -9.77
CA LEU A 252 -7.61 -19.41 -10.72
C LEU A 252 -8.86 -20.24 -10.42
N ALA A 253 -8.68 -21.54 -10.14
CA ALA A 253 -9.79 -22.42 -9.78
C ALA A 253 -10.47 -22.01 -8.46
N GLU A 254 -9.72 -21.47 -7.49
CA GLU A 254 -10.23 -20.89 -6.25
C GLU A 254 -11.06 -19.63 -6.53
N GLN A 255 -10.48 -18.65 -7.26
CA GLN A 255 -11.13 -17.38 -7.58
C GLN A 255 -12.42 -17.53 -8.39
N LEU A 256 -12.54 -18.59 -9.21
CA LEU A 256 -13.77 -18.88 -9.94
C LEU A 256 -14.90 -19.42 -9.05
N ARG A 257 -14.60 -19.82 -7.81
CA ARG A 257 -15.59 -20.39 -6.86
C ARG A 257 -15.93 -19.45 -5.73
N GLU A 258 -15.07 -18.51 -5.41
CA GLU A 258 -15.18 -17.62 -4.27
C GLU A 258 -15.51 -16.19 -4.71
N PRO A 259 -16.16 -15.37 -3.87
CA PRO A 259 -16.34 -13.96 -4.15
C PRO A 259 -15.00 -13.24 -4.21
N THR A 260 -14.91 -12.21 -5.03
CA THR A 260 -13.69 -11.41 -5.14
C THR A 260 -13.42 -10.64 -3.84
N ARG A 261 -12.17 -10.18 -3.66
CA ARG A 261 -11.80 -9.31 -2.54
C ARG A 261 -12.52 -7.95 -2.55
N ALA A 262 -13.08 -7.57 -3.69
CA ALA A 262 -13.89 -6.36 -3.81
C ALA A 262 -15.33 -6.57 -3.33
N GLU A 263 -15.81 -7.83 -3.31
CA GLU A 263 -17.14 -8.21 -2.84
C GLU A 263 -17.16 -8.58 -1.36
N ALA A 264 -16.05 -9.03 -0.81
CA ALA A 264 -15.86 -9.32 0.62
C ALA A 264 -15.59 -8.03 1.43
#